data_f81fba1ff53b4fd75f5d7dd5d9fd4a23
#
_entry.id   f81fba1ff53b4fd75f5d7dd5d9fd4a23
#
_cell.length_a   1.000
_cell.length_b   1.000
_cell.length_c   1.000
_cell.angle_alpha   90.00
_cell.angle_beta   90.00
_cell.angle_gamma   90.00
#
_symmetry.space_group_name_H-M   'P 1'
#
loop_
_entity.id
_entity.type
_entity.pdbx_description
1 polymer ?
#
loop_
_entity_poly.entity_id
_entity_poly.type
_entity_poly.pdbx_seq_one_letter_code
_entity_poly.pdbx_strand_id
1 'polypeptide(L)'
;MKLVREALMVTTAMVIAAGCQFPLVKPAPANDTPAAQTPAPVPPPPTAGEIAKDNLEVVELLGYFQRVSTLPQDELRKEYNAVGATFQRDKSELQRLRLALLLMVPGASFRDDAKLASLLETTMPRSGDASSPQRQLAWTLQKLNNERMRQVRDEQKRVELLPREDAKRVEELNTQTKKLEGQLADEKRRSDELQKKLDALLTIERDLRSRSPQRRPN
;
A
#
# COMPACT_ATOMS: atom_id res chain seq x y z
N MET A 1 -12.21 20.20 -28.41
CA MET A 1 -11.92 20.44 -26.99
C MET A 1 -10.42 20.44 -26.78
N LYS A 2 -9.81 21.50 -27.22
CA LYS A 2 -8.38 21.84 -27.09
C LYS A 2 -8.38 23.14 -26.33
N LEU A 3 -8.07 23.17 -25.03
CA LEU A 3 -7.86 24.41 -24.25
C LEU A 3 -7.74 24.10 -22.74
N VAL A 4 -6.84 23.22 -22.33
CA VAL A 4 -6.28 23.21 -20.97
C VAL A 4 -4.91 22.53 -21.05
N ARG A 5 -3.98 23.12 -21.76
CA ARG A 5 -2.62 22.54 -21.86
C ARG A 5 -1.50 23.56 -21.89
N GLU A 6 -1.78 24.77 -21.43
CA GLU A 6 -0.75 25.78 -21.31
C GLU A 6 -0.95 26.60 -20.03
N ALA A 7 -0.48 26.08 -18.92
CA ALA A 7 -0.16 26.89 -17.74
C ALA A 7 0.56 26.02 -16.70
N LEU A 8 1.81 25.63 -16.95
CA LEU A 8 2.76 25.29 -15.86
C LEU A 8 4.18 25.19 -16.41
N MET A 9 4.67 26.26 -16.91
CA MET A 9 6.09 26.46 -17.16
C MET A 9 6.41 27.90 -16.88
N VAL A 10 6.66 28.28 -15.66
CA VAL A 10 7.53 29.38 -15.24
C VAL A 10 7.64 29.34 -13.70
N THR A 11 8.80 29.28 -13.25
CA THR A 11 9.37 29.62 -11.95
C THR A 11 10.21 28.46 -11.44
N THR A 12 11.54 28.55 -11.54
CA THR A 12 12.29 28.99 -10.39
C THR A 12 13.79 28.86 -10.69
N ALA A 13 14.40 29.94 -11.05
CA ALA A 13 15.82 30.14 -10.86
C ALA A 13 15.97 31.19 -9.76
N MET A 14 16.25 30.77 -8.52
CA MET A 14 16.72 31.65 -7.47
C MET A 14 17.99 31.08 -6.86
N VAL A 15 19.09 31.52 -7.45
CA VAL A 15 20.44 31.33 -6.94
C VAL A 15 20.61 32.25 -5.74
N ILE A 16 20.71 31.69 -4.55
CA ILE A 16 21.13 32.42 -3.35
C ILE A 16 22.62 32.12 -3.14
N ALA A 17 23.43 33.06 -3.54
CA ALA A 17 24.82 33.13 -3.15
C ALA A 17 24.88 33.65 -1.70
N ALA A 18 25.02 32.76 -0.73
CA ALA A 18 25.32 33.11 0.64
C ALA A 18 26.85 33.16 0.80
N GLY A 19 27.38 34.36 0.84
CA GLY A 19 28.79 34.63 1.09
C GLY A 19 29.19 34.18 2.49
N CYS A 20 30.26 33.41 2.57
CA CYS A 20 30.96 33.10 3.80
C CYS A 20 31.67 34.35 4.33
N GLN A 21 31.09 34.99 5.31
CA GLN A 21 31.79 35.98 6.14
C GLN A 21 32.53 35.22 7.26
N PHE A 22 33.83 35.09 7.13
CA PHE A 22 34.69 34.64 8.22
C PHE A 22 34.82 35.80 9.23
N PRO A 23 34.41 35.65 10.49
CA PRO A 23 34.78 36.64 11.52
C PRO A 23 36.26 36.50 11.85
N LEU A 24 36.98 37.59 11.72
CA LEU A 24 38.34 37.73 12.24
C LEU A 24 38.29 37.59 13.77
N VAL A 25 38.72 36.46 14.25
CA VAL A 25 38.88 36.20 15.70
C VAL A 25 40.18 36.86 16.15
N LYS A 26 40.02 37.86 16.99
CA LYS A 26 41.09 38.55 17.74
C LYS A 26 41.75 37.55 18.68
N PRO A 27 43.08 37.44 18.75
CA PRO A 27 43.75 36.52 19.67
C PRO A 27 43.51 37.00 21.13
N ALA A 28 42.83 36.15 21.90
CA ALA A 28 42.72 36.31 23.35
C ALA A 28 43.95 35.65 24.02
N PRO A 29 44.39 36.19 25.20
CA PRO A 29 45.61 35.72 25.86
C PRO A 29 45.43 34.29 26.38
N ALA A 30 46.50 33.52 26.21
CA ALA A 30 46.65 32.18 26.71
C ALA A 30 46.58 32.15 28.26
N ASN A 31 45.58 31.46 28.79
CA ASN A 31 45.69 30.71 30.07
C ASN A 31 44.41 29.91 30.24
N ASP A 32 44.59 28.67 30.38
CA ASP A 32 43.80 27.51 30.80
C ASP A 32 43.76 26.44 29.68
N THR A 33 44.71 25.58 29.76
CA THR A 33 44.72 24.28 29.10
C THR A 33 43.55 23.45 29.64
N PRO A 34 42.47 23.23 28.87
CA PRO A 34 41.51 22.22 29.25
C PRO A 34 42.23 20.87 29.16
N ALA A 35 42.21 20.10 30.25
CA ALA A 35 42.74 18.74 30.29
C ALA A 35 42.30 18.01 29.01
N ALA A 36 43.28 17.52 28.27
CA ALA A 36 43.03 16.70 27.06
C ALA A 36 42.12 15.54 27.46
N GLN A 37 40.85 15.64 27.07
CA GLN A 37 39.95 14.49 27.11
C GLN A 37 40.58 13.45 26.20
N THR A 38 41.20 12.47 26.79
CA THR A 38 41.67 11.26 26.10
C THR A 38 40.47 10.75 25.29
N PRO A 39 40.56 10.68 23.95
CA PRO A 39 39.46 10.13 23.14
C PRO A 39 39.21 8.71 23.67
N ALA A 40 37.95 8.39 23.97
CA ALA A 40 37.58 7.04 24.36
C ALA A 40 38.18 6.07 23.33
N PRO A 41 38.77 4.96 23.76
CA PRO A 41 39.42 4.01 22.85
C PRO A 41 38.38 3.56 21.82
N VAL A 42 38.64 3.88 20.56
CA VAL A 42 37.87 3.38 19.42
C VAL A 42 37.99 1.85 19.45
N PRO A 43 36.88 1.08 19.51
CA PRO A 43 36.98 -0.38 19.51
C PRO A 43 37.78 -0.83 18.27
N PRO A 44 38.64 -1.83 18.40
CA PRO A 44 39.46 -2.32 17.29
C PRO A 44 38.51 -2.82 16.17
N PRO A 45 38.88 -2.65 14.90
CA PRO A 45 38.10 -3.16 13.78
C PRO A 45 37.98 -4.70 13.92
N PRO A 46 36.82 -5.29 13.52
CA PRO A 46 36.58 -6.73 13.59
C PRO A 46 37.67 -7.49 12.82
N THR A 47 38.16 -8.59 13.40
CA THR A 47 39.17 -9.43 12.77
C THR A 47 38.59 -10.20 11.58
N ALA A 48 39.41 -10.58 10.62
CA ALA A 48 38.99 -11.40 9.47
C ALA A 48 38.30 -12.71 9.90
N GLY A 49 38.66 -13.26 11.04
CA GLY A 49 38.02 -14.45 11.60
C GLY A 49 36.61 -14.20 12.13
N GLU A 50 36.38 -13.06 12.74
CA GLU A 50 35.03 -12.65 13.22
C GLU A 50 34.08 -12.38 12.06
N ILE A 51 34.54 -11.70 11.02
CA ILE A 51 33.76 -11.47 9.77
C ILE A 51 33.41 -12.80 9.09
N ALA A 52 34.35 -13.76 9.06
CA ALA A 52 34.10 -15.08 8.49
C ALA A 52 33.03 -15.86 9.28
N LYS A 53 33.05 -15.78 10.61
CA LYS A 53 32.07 -16.41 11.50
C LYS A 53 30.69 -15.80 11.31
N ASP A 54 30.57 -14.48 11.30
CA ASP A 54 29.31 -13.76 11.12
C ASP A 54 28.69 -14.07 9.76
N ASN A 55 29.50 -14.19 8.70
CA ASN A 55 29.02 -14.59 7.37
C ASN A 55 28.46 -16.03 7.39
N LEU A 56 29.13 -16.95 8.08
CA LEU A 56 28.67 -18.34 8.21
C LEU A 56 27.34 -18.41 8.94
N GLU A 57 27.16 -17.65 10.00
CA GLU A 57 25.88 -17.56 10.74
C GLU A 57 24.74 -17.04 9.88
N VAL A 58 24.98 -16.06 9.01
CA VAL A 58 23.97 -15.59 8.07
C VAL A 58 23.60 -16.66 7.04
N VAL A 59 24.58 -17.40 6.51
CA VAL A 59 24.32 -18.52 5.60
C VAL A 59 23.48 -19.61 6.29
N GLU A 60 23.79 -19.92 7.55
CA GLU A 60 22.97 -20.85 8.34
C GLU A 60 21.53 -20.35 8.56
N LEU A 61 21.36 -19.06 8.84
CA LEU A 61 20.04 -18.44 8.98
C LEU A 61 19.23 -18.52 7.70
N LEU A 62 19.84 -18.30 6.53
CA LEU A 62 19.18 -18.41 5.23
C LEU A 62 18.80 -19.87 4.93
N GLY A 63 19.70 -20.82 5.19
CA GLY A 63 19.40 -22.24 5.08
C GLY A 63 18.28 -22.70 6.02
N TYR A 64 18.28 -22.16 7.25
CA TYR A 64 17.20 -22.37 8.21
C TYR A 64 15.86 -21.84 7.65
N PHE A 65 15.84 -20.61 7.11
CA PHE A 65 14.62 -20.02 6.54
C PHE A 65 14.08 -20.83 5.36
N GLN A 66 14.94 -21.29 4.46
CA GLN A 66 14.53 -22.18 3.36
C GLN A 66 13.84 -23.43 3.89
N ARG A 67 14.43 -24.09 4.89
CA ARG A 67 13.87 -25.31 5.49
C ARG A 67 12.50 -25.04 6.13
N VAL A 68 12.38 -24.02 6.98
CA VAL A 68 11.12 -23.74 7.68
C VAL A 68 10.03 -23.27 6.75
N SER A 69 10.37 -22.65 5.62
CA SER A 69 9.41 -22.20 4.61
C SER A 69 8.71 -23.36 3.89
N THR A 70 9.27 -24.57 3.94
CA THR A 70 8.69 -25.78 3.34
C THR A 70 7.95 -26.67 4.32
N LEU A 71 7.96 -26.31 5.61
CA LEU A 71 7.32 -27.12 6.65
C LEU A 71 5.77 -27.00 6.60
N PRO A 72 5.05 -28.09 6.89
CA PRO A 72 3.61 -28.01 7.13
C PRO A 72 3.31 -27.20 8.39
N GLN A 73 2.08 -26.62 8.46
CA GLN A 73 1.69 -25.67 9.50
C GLN A 73 1.90 -26.18 10.95
N ASP A 74 1.63 -27.46 11.18
CA ASP A 74 1.77 -28.05 12.53
C ASP A 74 3.23 -28.15 12.95
N GLU A 75 4.12 -28.50 12.05
CA GLU A 75 5.56 -28.56 12.31
C GLU A 75 6.14 -27.15 12.45
N LEU A 76 5.72 -26.23 11.61
CA LEU A 76 6.10 -24.82 11.69
C LEU A 76 5.71 -24.20 13.04
N ARG A 77 4.54 -24.55 13.56
CA ARG A 77 4.08 -24.11 14.89
C ARG A 77 4.90 -24.70 16.04
N LYS A 78 5.28 -25.97 15.92
CA LYS A 78 6.19 -26.61 16.90
C LYS A 78 7.56 -25.93 16.89
N GLU A 79 8.09 -25.66 15.71
CA GLU A 79 9.37 -24.96 15.55
C GLU A 79 9.32 -23.54 16.14
N TYR A 80 8.23 -22.79 15.87
CA TYR A 80 8.03 -21.47 16.46
C TYR A 80 8.04 -21.49 18.00
N ASN A 81 7.37 -22.47 18.60
CA ASN A 81 7.35 -22.62 20.06
C ASN A 81 8.72 -22.99 20.61
N ALA A 82 9.46 -23.88 19.93
CA ALA A 82 10.78 -24.29 20.33
C ALA A 82 11.78 -23.12 20.24
N VAL A 83 11.83 -22.40 19.14
CA VAL A 83 12.71 -21.23 18.97
C VAL A 83 12.30 -20.11 19.92
N GLY A 84 10.99 -19.88 20.13
CA GLY A 84 10.50 -18.93 21.11
C GLY A 84 10.98 -19.24 22.53
N ALA A 85 10.90 -20.51 22.95
CA ALA A 85 11.40 -20.95 24.26
C ALA A 85 12.94 -20.81 24.39
N THR A 86 13.66 -21.07 23.31
CA THR A 86 15.12 -20.87 23.26
C THR A 86 15.46 -19.39 23.37
N PHE A 87 14.78 -18.52 22.65
CA PHE A 87 14.95 -17.07 22.70
C PHE A 87 14.65 -16.47 24.08
N GLN A 88 13.68 -17.02 24.82
CA GLN A 88 13.43 -16.56 26.20
C GLN A 88 14.61 -16.85 27.15
N ARG A 89 15.35 -17.93 26.94
CA ARG A 89 16.51 -18.31 27.74
C ARG A 89 17.80 -17.62 27.28
N ASP A 90 18.01 -17.60 25.97
CA ASP A 90 19.14 -16.98 25.30
C ASP A 90 18.66 -15.89 24.36
N LYS A 91 18.76 -14.64 24.81
CA LYS A 91 18.37 -13.46 24.07
C LYS A 91 19.42 -13.00 23.06
N SER A 92 20.22 -13.94 22.54
CA SER A 92 21.24 -13.66 21.54
C SER A 92 20.66 -13.13 20.25
N GLU A 93 21.45 -12.39 19.48
CA GLU A 93 21.09 -11.81 18.21
C GLU A 93 20.71 -12.90 17.19
N LEU A 94 21.44 -14.03 17.21
CA LEU A 94 21.13 -15.18 16.35
C LEU A 94 19.74 -15.76 16.61
N GLN A 95 19.37 -15.99 17.89
CA GLN A 95 18.04 -16.53 18.23
C GLN A 95 16.92 -15.54 17.91
N ARG A 96 17.20 -14.27 18.05
CA ARG A 96 16.27 -13.20 17.66
C ARG A 96 16.00 -13.22 16.16
N LEU A 97 17.05 -13.33 15.34
CA LEU A 97 16.92 -13.42 13.90
C LEU A 97 16.19 -14.70 13.45
N ARG A 98 16.47 -15.86 14.11
CA ARG A 98 15.72 -17.10 13.84
C ARG A 98 14.23 -16.94 14.12
N LEU A 99 13.87 -16.32 15.23
CA LEU A 99 12.47 -16.04 15.55
C LEU A 99 11.84 -15.05 14.57
N ALA A 100 12.57 -14.01 14.17
CA ALA A 100 12.13 -13.05 13.16
C ALA A 100 11.87 -13.73 11.79
N LEU A 101 12.75 -14.61 11.35
CA LEU A 101 12.59 -15.37 10.11
C LEU A 101 11.35 -16.28 10.14
N LEU A 102 11.07 -16.94 11.28
CA LEU A 102 9.84 -17.73 11.44
C LEU A 102 8.58 -16.88 11.31
N LEU A 103 8.56 -15.68 11.89
CA LEU A 103 7.45 -14.75 11.77
C LEU A 103 7.27 -14.23 10.33
N MET A 104 8.32 -14.29 9.50
CA MET A 104 8.27 -13.89 8.10
C MET A 104 7.73 -14.98 7.15
N VAL A 105 7.62 -16.23 7.61
CA VAL A 105 7.15 -17.34 6.75
C VAL A 105 5.73 -17.02 6.23
N PRO A 106 5.51 -17.06 4.91
CA PRO A 106 4.22 -16.81 4.34
C PRO A 106 3.16 -17.82 4.79
N GLY A 107 1.97 -17.33 5.17
CA GLY A 107 0.88 -18.21 5.59
C GLY A 107 0.98 -18.78 7.00
N ALA A 108 2.03 -18.45 7.78
CA ALA A 108 2.14 -18.89 9.16
C ALA A 108 0.98 -18.35 10.02
N SER A 109 0.24 -19.25 10.69
CA SER A 109 -0.92 -18.91 11.52
C SER A 109 -0.60 -18.05 12.76
N PHE A 110 0.65 -18.08 13.21
CA PHE A 110 1.18 -17.33 14.35
C PHE A 110 1.89 -16.04 13.94
N ARG A 111 1.73 -15.60 12.69
CA ARG A 111 2.39 -14.39 12.21
C ARG A 111 1.95 -13.16 12.99
N ASP A 112 2.92 -12.39 13.46
CA ASP A 112 2.74 -11.16 14.21
C ASP A 112 3.75 -10.12 13.69
N ASP A 113 3.25 -9.22 12.85
CA ASP A 113 4.08 -8.20 12.21
C ASP A 113 4.57 -7.13 13.22
N ALA A 114 3.84 -6.88 14.31
CA ALA A 114 4.27 -5.97 15.37
C ALA A 114 5.42 -6.58 16.18
N LYS A 115 5.32 -7.85 16.56
CA LYS A 115 6.38 -8.59 17.22
C LYS A 115 7.62 -8.69 16.33
N LEU A 116 7.45 -8.96 15.04
CA LEU A 116 8.52 -8.97 14.06
C LEU A 116 9.26 -7.63 14.03
N ALA A 117 8.53 -6.51 13.93
CA ALA A 117 9.12 -5.17 13.93
C ALA A 117 9.95 -4.92 15.20
N SER A 118 9.41 -5.25 16.39
CA SER A 118 10.11 -5.05 17.66
C SER A 118 11.38 -5.89 17.78
N LEU A 119 11.37 -7.13 17.27
CA LEU A 119 12.56 -7.99 17.23
C LEU A 119 13.66 -7.40 16.34
N LEU A 120 13.29 -6.88 15.17
CA LEU A 120 14.23 -6.31 14.21
C LEU A 120 14.77 -4.95 14.66
N GLU A 121 13.96 -4.08 15.27
CA GLU A 121 14.42 -2.80 15.81
C GLU A 121 15.53 -2.96 16.85
N THR A 122 15.44 -3.98 17.68
CA THR A 122 16.45 -4.24 18.71
C THR A 122 17.79 -4.72 18.14
N THR A 123 17.80 -5.22 16.91
CA THR A 123 18.99 -5.69 16.19
C THR A 123 19.65 -4.55 15.38
N MET A 124 18.98 -3.40 15.23
CA MET A 124 19.51 -2.28 14.45
C MET A 124 20.72 -1.61 15.11
N PRO A 125 21.74 -1.20 14.33
CA PRO A 125 22.92 -0.54 14.86
C PRO A 125 22.54 0.81 15.49
N ARG A 126 22.90 1.00 16.74
CA ARG A 126 23.02 2.34 17.33
C ARG A 126 24.35 2.91 16.83
N SER A 127 24.29 3.81 15.85
CA SER A 127 25.40 4.64 15.33
C SER A 127 26.81 3.99 15.35
N GLY A 128 27.28 3.53 14.20
CA GLY A 128 28.70 3.25 13.96
C GLY A 128 29.05 1.81 13.59
N ASP A 129 28.21 0.85 13.84
CA ASP A 129 28.56 -0.59 13.73
C ASP A 129 27.76 -1.29 12.62
N ALA A 130 27.65 -0.62 11.46
CA ALA A 130 26.86 -1.10 10.31
C ALA A 130 27.47 -2.29 9.54
N SER A 131 28.62 -2.81 9.99
CA SER A 131 29.41 -3.76 9.21
C SER A 131 29.08 -5.24 9.47
N SER A 132 28.32 -5.59 10.52
CA SER A 132 27.98 -6.99 10.79
C SER A 132 26.96 -7.51 9.75
N PRO A 133 27.23 -8.66 9.10
CA PRO A 133 26.33 -9.31 8.16
C PRO A 133 24.94 -9.62 8.74
N GLN A 134 24.89 -9.97 10.03
CA GLN A 134 23.63 -10.22 10.76
C GLN A 134 22.76 -8.94 10.83
N ARG A 135 23.37 -7.78 11.07
CA ARG A 135 22.67 -6.49 11.10
C ARG A 135 22.20 -6.05 9.71
N GLN A 136 23.01 -6.33 8.70
CA GLN A 136 22.59 -6.11 7.30
C GLN A 136 21.37 -6.97 6.95
N LEU A 137 21.36 -8.23 7.39
CA LEU A 137 20.20 -9.10 7.26
C LEU A 137 18.99 -8.52 8.01
N ALA A 138 19.16 -8.14 9.29
CA ALA A 138 18.08 -7.53 10.08
C ALA A 138 17.49 -6.29 9.41
N TRP A 139 18.33 -5.41 8.89
CA TRP A 139 17.91 -4.21 8.16
C TRP A 139 17.12 -4.57 6.89
N THR A 140 17.58 -5.54 6.13
CA THR A 140 16.88 -6.01 4.93
C THR A 140 15.51 -6.59 5.27
N LEU A 141 15.43 -7.42 6.32
CA LEU A 141 14.17 -7.99 6.79
C LEU A 141 13.21 -6.91 7.29
N GLN A 142 13.71 -5.91 7.99
CA GLN A 142 12.90 -4.77 8.43
C GLN A 142 12.35 -3.97 7.26
N LYS A 143 13.18 -3.70 6.24
CA LYS A 143 12.74 -3.00 5.03
C LYS A 143 11.65 -3.78 4.31
N LEU A 144 11.81 -5.09 4.16
CA LEU A 144 10.80 -5.96 3.55
C LEU A 144 9.50 -5.99 4.37
N ASN A 145 9.61 -6.07 5.71
CA ASN A 145 8.42 -6.02 6.57
C ASN A 145 7.69 -4.68 6.47
N ASN A 146 8.41 -3.57 6.48
CA ASN A 146 7.82 -2.24 6.35
C ASN A 146 7.11 -2.05 5.00
N GLU A 147 7.71 -2.53 3.92
CA GLU A 147 7.11 -2.48 2.58
C GLU A 147 5.82 -3.31 2.52
N ARG A 148 5.86 -4.50 3.05
CA ARG A 148 4.67 -5.35 3.15
C ARG A 148 3.57 -4.69 4.00
N MET A 149 3.92 -4.09 5.13
CA MET A 149 2.95 -3.39 5.98
C MET A 149 2.31 -2.17 5.26
N ARG A 150 3.06 -1.53 4.35
CA ARG A 150 2.49 -0.50 3.46
C ARG A 150 1.50 -1.11 2.49
N GLN A 151 1.88 -2.18 1.81
CA GLN A 151 1.00 -2.87 0.84
C GLN A 151 -0.30 -3.34 1.50
N VAL A 152 -0.24 -3.94 2.69
CA VAL A 152 -1.43 -4.37 3.44
C VAL A 152 -2.33 -3.18 3.78
N ARG A 153 -1.76 -2.06 4.23
CA ARG A 153 -2.53 -0.85 4.53
C ARG A 153 -3.18 -0.23 3.29
N ASP A 154 -2.48 -0.23 2.17
CA ASP A 154 -3.00 0.32 0.92
C ASP A 154 -4.12 -0.57 0.37
N GLU A 155 -3.98 -1.89 0.47
CA GLU A 155 -5.04 -2.82 0.10
C GLU A 155 -6.26 -2.71 1.03
N GLN A 156 -6.06 -2.55 2.33
CA GLN A 156 -7.15 -2.30 3.28
C GLN A 156 -7.93 -1.02 2.94
N LYS A 157 -7.23 0.08 2.64
CA LYS A 157 -7.87 1.33 2.18
C LYS A 157 -8.65 1.12 0.89
N ARG A 158 -8.10 0.36 -0.05
CA ARG A 158 -8.76 0.05 -1.31
C ARG A 158 -10.04 -0.75 -1.10
N VAL A 159 -9.97 -1.79 -0.26
CA VAL A 159 -11.15 -2.60 0.11
C VAL A 159 -12.22 -1.75 0.82
N GLU A 160 -11.82 -0.79 1.66
CA GLU A 160 -12.75 0.13 2.33
C GLU A 160 -13.45 1.11 1.35
N LEU A 161 -12.77 1.50 0.27
CA LEU A 161 -13.33 2.42 -0.73
C LEU A 161 -14.30 1.74 -1.70
N LEU A 162 -14.10 0.45 -2.03
CA LEU A 162 -14.92 -0.30 -2.98
C LEU A 162 -16.43 -0.24 -2.67
N PRO A 163 -16.92 -0.45 -1.43
CA PRO A 163 -18.34 -0.39 -1.13
C PRO A 163 -18.94 1.01 -1.36
N ARG A 164 -18.15 2.06 -1.17
CA ARG A 164 -18.60 3.45 -1.38
C ARG A 164 -18.74 3.78 -2.87
N GLU A 165 -17.84 3.26 -3.69
CA GLU A 165 -17.91 3.41 -5.14
C GLU A 165 -19.07 2.60 -5.72
N ASP A 166 -19.26 1.37 -5.26
CA ASP A 166 -20.37 0.52 -5.67
C ASP A 166 -21.72 1.13 -5.28
N ALA A 167 -21.85 1.69 -4.07
CA ALA A 167 -23.05 2.38 -3.63
C ALA A 167 -23.40 3.57 -4.55
N LYS A 168 -22.42 4.37 -4.96
CA LYS A 168 -22.63 5.48 -5.92
C LYS A 168 -23.07 4.96 -7.29
N ARG A 169 -22.45 3.89 -7.79
CA ARG A 169 -22.86 3.28 -9.08
C ARG A 169 -24.29 2.74 -9.05
N VAL A 170 -24.66 2.10 -7.94
CA VAL A 170 -26.05 1.62 -7.74
C VAL A 170 -27.03 2.79 -7.73
N GLU A 171 -26.72 3.89 -7.06
CA GLU A 171 -27.57 5.08 -7.03
C GLU A 171 -27.71 5.74 -8.43
N GLU A 172 -26.61 5.84 -9.17
CA GLU A 172 -26.62 6.31 -10.55
C GLU A 172 -27.48 5.43 -11.46
N LEU A 173 -27.32 4.11 -11.37
CA LEU A 173 -28.12 3.14 -12.13
C LEU A 173 -29.61 3.24 -11.78
N ASN A 174 -29.96 3.36 -10.51
CA ASN A 174 -31.33 3.52 -10.06
C ASN A 174 -31.95 4.82 -10.60
N THR A 175 -31.17 5.90 -10.65
CA THR A 175 -31.61 7.17 -11.21
C THR A 175 -31.86 7.07 -12.72
N GLN A 176 -30.97 6.39 -13.44
CA GLN A 176 -31.14 6.12 -14.89
C GLN A 176 -32.36 5.23 -15.15
N THR A 177 -32.55 4.18 -14.35
CA THR A 177 -33.71 3.28 -14.48
C THR A 177 -35.01 4.03 -14.28
N LYS A 178 -35.15 4.87 -13.25
CA LYS A 178 -36.34 5.70 -13.03
C LYS A 178 -36.60 6.66 -14.20
N LYS A 179 -35.55 7.25 -14.78
CA LYS A 179 -35.67 8.13 -15.94
C LYS A 179 -36.17 7.37 -17.16
N LEU A 180 -35.65 6.17 -17.43
CA LEU A 180 -36.10 5.33 -18.52
C LEU A 180 -37.54 4.84 -18.33
N GLU A 181 -37.92 4.46 -17.13
CA GLU A 181 -39.31 4.09 -16.80
C GLU A 181 -40.27 5.25 -17.04
N GLY A 182 -39.90 6.50 -16.67
CA GLY A 182 -40.67 7.69 -16.97
C GLY A 182 -40.85 7.90 -18.49
N GLN A 183 -39.78 7.80 -19.26
CA GLN A 183 -39.81 7.92 -20.72
C GLN A 183 -40.70 6.83 -21.36
N LEU A 184 -40.59 5.60 -20.87
CA LEU A 184 -41.42 4.49 -21.35
C LEU A 184 -42.91 4.75 -21.06
N ALA A 185 -43.24 5.26 -19.89
CA ALA A 185 -44.61 5.59 -19.52
C ALA A 185 -45.19 6.72 -20.43
N ASP A 186 -44.37 7.73 -20.73
CA ASP A 186 -44.79 8.83 -21.63
C ASP A 186 -44.98 8.35 -23.09
N GLU A 187 -44.05 7.52 -23.59
CA GLU A 187 -44.21 6.93 -24.94
C GLU A 187 -45.42 6.00 -25.02
N LYS A 188 -45.71 5.24 -23.98
CA LYS A 188 -46.92 4.41 -23.93
C LYS A 188 -48.20 5.26 -23.97
N ARG A 189 -48.25 6.36 -23.21
CA ARG A 189 -49.38 7.31 -23.27
C ARG A 189 -49.57 7.90 -24.66
N ARG A 190 -48.49 8.32 -25.33
CA ARG A 190 -48.53 8.82 -26.70
C ARG A 190 -49.03 7.77 -27.68
N SER A 191 -48.58 6.53 -27.55
CA SER A 191 -49.03 5.40 -28.35
C SER A 191 -50.53 5.16 -28.17
N ASP A 192 -51.01 5.12 -26.92
CA ASP A 192 -52.45 4.95 -26.61
C ASP A 192 -53.30 6.09 -27.17
N GLU A 193 -52.83 7.36 -27.12
CA GLU A 193 -53.52 8.49 -27.71
C GLU A 193 -53.58 8.41 -29.24
N LEU A 194 -52.47 8.00 -29.89
CA LEU A 194 -52.45 7.82 -31.33
C LEU A 194 -53.38 6.68 -31.76
N GLN A 195 -53.43 5.58 -31.03
CA GLN A 195 -54.35 4.49 -31.27
C GLN A 195 -55.79 4.93 -31.20
N LYS A 196 -56.18 5.70 -30.16
CA LYS A 196 -57.53 6.29 -30.03
C LYS A 196 -57.88 7.20 -31.20
N LYS A 197 -56.96 8.05 -31.67
CA LYS A 197 -57.16 8.90 -32.85
C LYS A 197 -57.36 8.10 -34.12
N LEU A 198 -56.57 7.02 -34.32
CA LEU A 198 -56.74 6.09 -35.44
C LEU A 198 -58.14 5.44 -35.43
N ASP A 199 -58.56 4.92 -34.28
CA ASP A 199 -59.87 4.27 -34.13
C ASP A 199 -61.02 5.25 -34.43
N ALA A 200 -60.89 6.51 -33.95
CA ALA A 200 -61.86 7.55 -34.27
C ALA A 200 -61.92 7.86 -35.79
N LEU A 201 -60.77 7.98 -36.46
CA LEU A 201 -60.72 8.21 -37.90
C LEU A 201 -61.31 7.06 -38.70
N LEU A 202 -61.05 5.82 -38.31
CA LEU A 202 -61.63 4.64 -38.93
C LEU A 202 -63.16 4.59 -38.76
N THR A 203 -63.65 5.06 -37.63
CA THR A 203 -65.11 5.17 -37.39
C THR A 203 -65.74 6.22 -38.30
N ILE A 204 -65.10 7.38 -38.40
CA ILE A 204 -65.55 8.45 -39.30
C ILE A 204 -65.56 8.00 -40.78
N GLU A 205 -64.51 7.34 -41.22
CA GLU A 205 -64.41 6.80 -42.57
C GLU A 205 -65.54 5.82 -42.86
N ARG A 206 -65.80 4.92 -41.91
CA ARG A 206 -66.89 3.92 -42.03
C ARG A 206 -68.28 4.63 -42.15
N ASP A 207 -68.46 5.64 -41.32
CA ASP A 207 -69.70 6.44 -41.33
C ASP A 207 -69.91 7.23 -42.68
N LEU A 208 -68.83 7.81 -43.18
CA LEU A 208 -68.87 8.52 -44.49
C LEU A 208 -69.14 7.54 -45.64
N ARG A 209 -68.50 6.35 -45.57
CA ARG A 209 -68.72 5.32 -46.61
C ARG A 209 -70.14 4.78 -46.56
N SER A 210 -70.76 4.65 -45.40
CA SER A 210 -72.16 4.23 -45.27
C SER A 210 -73.20 5.32 -45.74
N ARG A 211 -72.85 6.63 -45.66
CA ARG A 211 -73.66 7.73 -46.04
C ARG A 211 -73.53 8.12 -47.52
N SER A 212 -72.51 7.65 -48.23
CA SER A 212 -72.39 7.91 -49.69
C SER A 212 -73.45 7.14 -50.43
N PRO A 213 -74.39 7.80 -51.07
CA PRO A 213 -75.47 7.14 -51.82
C PRO A 213 -74.79 6.37 -52.97
N GLN A 214 -75.15 5.08 -53.10
CA GLN A 214 -74.86 4.31 -54.31
C GLN A 214 -75.43 5.03 -55.50
N ARG A 215 -74.65 5.79 -56.28
CA ARG A 215 -74.99 6.19 -57.62
C ARG A 215 -75.13 4.88 -58.41
N ARG A 216 -76.36 4.46 -58.62
CA ARG A 216 -76.72 3.47 -59.65
C ARG A 216 -76.31 4.02 -60.99
N PRO A 217 -75.48 3.32 -61.78
CA PRO A 217 -75.33 3.66 -63.19
C PRO A 217 -76.65 3.31 -63.92
N ASN A 218 -77.25 4.31 -64.58
CA ASN A 218 -78.25 4.04 -65.65
C ASN A 218 -77.58 3.52 -66.89
#